data_5d371d9ad3ecd381ad5a7b5e1bfb55bd
#
_entry.id   5d371d9ad3ecd381ad5a7b5e1bfb55bd
#
_cell.length_a   1.000
_cell.length_b   1.000
_cell.length_c   1.000
_cell.angle_alpha   90.00
_cell.angle_beta   90.00
_cell.angle_gamma   90.00
#
_symmetry.space_group_name_H-M   'P 1'
#
loop_
_entity.id
_entity.type
_entity.pdbx_description
1 polymer ?
#
loop_
_entity_poly.entity_id
_entity_poly.type
_entity_poly.pdbx_seq_one_letter_code
_entity_poly.pdbx_strand_id
1 'polypeptide(L)'
;MQLAPRYGTDQPLTMDGDPAAVGAPTLRQRRRVATLLAGLTDGQWATPSRCDGWTVRDVMVHLESTNGFWAFALSAGLQGEPSRFLTMFDPVATPAQMVAGAAEKSGPEVAASFTASVEALAGVIASLDATDGGWTTLAEAPPGHVTAGAVTHHALWDSWVHERDILLPLGIAPAVEADEVAACLRYAAALGPALARNAGSTRTGAFTVSATGPDVEFTVRIGSERVHVGAGVDADADLHLRGDAVELLEAFSVRAPFPVEVPAAHAWMMHGLAETFDAPPLD
;
A
#
# COMPACT_ATOMS: atom_id res chain seq x y z
N MET A 1 14.92 5.27 6.84
CA MET A 1 15.76 5.46 5.61
C MET A 1 15.03 6.36 4.62
N GLN A 2 15.71 7.27 3.91
CA GLN A 2 15.08 8.15 2.92
C GLN A 2 14.64 7.34 1.70
N LEU A 3 13.45 7.62 1.15
CA LEU A 3 13.01 7.01 -0.11
C LEU A 3 13.95 7.44 -1.26
N ALA A 4 14.15 6.55 -2.22
CA ALA A 4 14.92 6.80 -3.44
C ALA A 4 14.04 6.51 -4.67
N PRO A 5 12.95 7.27 -4.90
CA PRO A 5 12.02 7.01 -5.98
C PRO A 5 12.68 7.20 -7.34
N ARG A 6 12.40 6.30 -8.29
CA ARG A 6 12.90 6.36 -9.67
C ARG A 6 11.87 7.03 -10.58
N TYR A 7 12.22 8.18 -11.12
CA TYR A 7 11.34 8.96 -11.99
C TYR A 7 11.72 8.81 -13.46
N GLY A 8 10.72 8.87 -14.30
CA GLY A 8 10.86 8.74 -15.75
C GLY A 8 9.87 7.73 -16.31
N THR A 9 10.12 7.25 -17.51
CA THR A 9 9.28 6.29 -18.23
C THR A 9 9.57 4.83 -17.87
N ASP A 10 10.72 4.56 -17.28
CA ASP A 10 11.15 3.22 -16.88
C ASP A 10 10.57 2.87 -15.51
N GLN A 11 9.33 2.40 -15.52
CA GLN A 11 8.58 2.08 -14.33
C GLN A 11 9.33 1.08 -13.43
N PRO A 12 9.62 1.42 -12.15
CA PRO A 12 10.32 0.51 -11.23
C PRO A 12 9.48 -0.69 -10.80
N LEU A 13 8.16 -0.59 -10.94
CA LEU A 13 7.20 -1.65 -10.63
C LEU A 13 6.12 -1.70 -11.71
N THR A 14 5.82 -2.91 -12.19
CA THR A 14 4.76 -3.18 -13.16
C THR A 14 3.93 -4.39 -12.71
N MET A 15 2.66 -4.42 -13.10
CA MET A 15 1.73 -5.48 -12.72
C MET A 15 0.86 -5.87 -13.92
N ASP A 16 0.68 -7.18 -14.13
CA ASP A 16 -0.28 -7.72 -15.09
C ASP A 16 -1.72 -7.59 -14.59
N GLY A 17 -2.65 -7.49 -15.50
CA GLY A 17 -4.08 -7.41 -15.25
C GLY A 17 -4.68 -6.09 -15.71
N ASP A 18 -5.98 -5.94 -15.50
CA ASP A 18 -6.68 -4.71 -15.79
C ASP A 18 -6.33 -3.65 -14.73
N PRO A 19 -5.64 -2.55 -15.10
CA PRO A 19 -5.24 -1.52 -14.14
C PRO A 19 -6.43 -0.75 -13.54
N ALA A 20 -7.62 -0.80 -14.16
CA ALA A 20 -8.82 -0.16 -13.63
C ALA A 20 -9.52 -1.01 -12.55
N ALA A 21 -9.26 -2.31 -12.50
CA ALA A 21 -9.95 -3.23 -11.59
C ALA A 21 -9.79 -2.86 -10.10
N VAL A 22 -8.75 -2.10 -9.73
CA VAL A 22 -8.47 -1.67 -8.35
C VAL A 22 -9.30 -0.46 -7.90
N GLY A 23 -9.90 0.29 -8.81
CA GLY A 23 -10.60 1.55 -8.48
C GLY A 23 -11.80 1.34 -7.55
N ALA A 24 -12.72 0.45 -7.92
CA ALA A 24 -13.91 0.15 -7.11
C ALA A 24 -13.59 -0.44 -5.73
N PRO A 25 -12.69 -1.44 -5.59
CA PRO A 25 -12.22 -1.93 -4.29
C PRO A 25 -11.66 -0.83 -3.40
N THR A 26 -10.83 0.07 -3.96
CA THR A 26 -10.23 1.18 -3.23
C THR A 26 -11.27 2.12 -2.61
N LEU A 27 -12.32 2.48 -3.36
CA LEU A 27 -13.37 3.35 -2.85
C LEU A 27 -14.30 2.64 -1.86
N ARG A 28 -14.62 1.36 -2.11
CA ARG A 28 -15.44 0.54 -1.22
C ARG A 28 -14.80 0.43 0.16
N GLN A 29 -13.50 0.08 0.22
CA GLN A 29 -12.75 -0.06 1.46
C GLN A 29 -12.75 1.26 2.25
N ARG A 30 -12.45 2.40 1.63
CA ARG A 30 -12.41 3.70 2.29
C ARG A 30 -13.78 4.15 2.80
N ARG A 31 -14.84 3.95 2.04
CA ARG A 31 -16.21 4.27 2.47
C ARG A 31 -16.67 3.41 3.63
N ARG A 32 -16.24 2.15 3.69
CA ARG A 32 -16.44 1.26 4.84
C ARG A 32 -15.78 1.82 6.09
N VAL A 33 -14.52 2.25 5.99
CA VAL A 33 -13.80 2.90 7.10
C VAL A 33 -14.51 4.19 7.52
N ALA A 34 -14.86 5.08 6.58
CA ALA A 34 -15.57 6.33 6.88
C ALA A 34 -16.88 6.10 7.64
N THR A 35 -17.65 5.08 7.24
CA THR A 35 -18.90 4.70 7.91
C THR A 35 -18.66 4.27 9.36
N LEU A 36 -17.61 3.49 9.59
CA LEU A 36 -17.25 3.00 10.92
C LEU A 36 -16.83 4.16 11.84
N LEU A 37 -16.01 5.08 11.34
CA LEU A 37 -15.51 6.22 12.13
C LEU A 37 -16.61 7.10 12.69
N ALA A 38 -17.72 7.25 11.96
CA ALA A 38 -18.86 8.06 12.40
C ALA A 38 -19.50 7.59 13.71
N GLY A 39 -19.27 6.33 14.10
CA GLY A 39 -19.81 5.72 15.31
C GLY A 39 -18.83 5.62 16.49
N LEU A 40 -17.56 6.05 16.34
CA LEU A 40 -16.56 5.89 17.38
C LEU A 40 -16.78 6.88 18.52
N THR A 41 -16.64 6.40 19.76
CA THR A 41 -16.60 7.21 20.98
C THR A 41 -15.22 7.87 21.17
N ASP A 42 -15.13 8.89 22.00
CA ASP A 42 -13.85 9.55 22.34
C ASP A 42 -12.81 8.57 22.86
N GLY A 43 -13.24 7.59 23.69
CA GLY A 43 -12.36 6.54 24.19
C GLY A 43 -11.80 5.64 23.09
N GLN A 44 -12.62 5.32 22.07
CA GLN A 44 -12.18 4.53 20.93
C GLN A 44 -11.20 5.30 20.02
N TRP A 45 -11.41 6.61 19.83
CA TRP A 45 -10.47 7.48 19.14
C TRP A 45 -9.09 7.53 19.82
N ALA A 46 -9.05 7.46 21.16
CA ALA A 46 -7.83 7.48 21.95
C ALA A 46 -7.20 6.09 22.15
N THR A 47 -7.80 5.02 21.65
CA THR A 47 -7.25 3.66 21.74
C THR A 47 -5.92 3.58 21.00
N PRO A 48 -4.84 3.01 21.60
CA PRO A 48 -3.61 2.72 20.89
C PRO A 48 -3.87 1.82 19.68
N SER A 49 -3.30 2.16 18.53
CA SER A 49 -3.36 1.36 17.31
C SER A 49 -2.25 0.31 17.27
N ARG A 50 -2.14 -0.45 16.20
CA ARG A 50 -0.98 -1.33 15.93
C ARG A 50 0.26 -0.57 15.41
N CYS A 51 0.11 0.73 15.12
CA CYS A 51 1.24 1.59 14.78
C CYS A 51 1.85 2.16 16.06
N ASP A 52 3.11 1.84 16.34
CA ASP A 52 3.80 2.25 17.56
C ASP A 52 3.71 3.76 17.80
N GLY A 53 3.26 4.12 19.00
CA GLY A 53 3.11 5.52 19.42
C GLY A 53 1.90 6.26 18.83
N TRP A 54 1.06 5.60 18.01
CA TRP A 54 -0.12 6.20 17.37
C TRP A 54 -1.42 5.63 17.94
N THR A 55 -2.39 6.50 18.13
CA THR A 55 -3.77 6.15 18.44
C THR A 55 -4.57 5.88 17.14
N VAL A 56 -5.78 5.36 17.28
CA VAL A 56 -6.75 5.26 16.17
C VAL A 56 -6.89 6.60 15.44
N ARG A 57 -6.99 7.71 16.21
CA ARG A 57 -7.08 9.06 15.65
C ARG A 57 -5.86 9.40 14.78
N ASP A 58 -4.67 9.10 15.25
CA ASP A 58 -3.42 9.46 14.57
C ASP A 58 -3.26 8.69 13.24
N VAL A 59 -3.62 7.41 13.23
CA VAL A 59 -3.69 6.61 12.00
C VAL A 59 -4.70 7.21 11.02
N MET A 60 -5.84 7.71 11.49
CA MET A 60 -6.83 8.33 10.61
C MET A 60 -6.41 9.68 10.04
N VAL A 61 -5.63 10.47 10.80
CA VAL A 61 -4.96 11.70 10.30
C VAL A 61 -3.97 11.33 9.19
N HIS A 62 -3.20 10.24 9.39
CA HIS A 62 -2.30 9.73 8.35
C HIS A 62 -3.08 9.36 7.07
N LEU A 63 -4.14 8.58 7.18
CA LEU A 63 -4.95 8.16 6.02
C LEU A 63 -5.67 9.34 5.31
N GLU A 64 -6.09 10.37 6.05
CA GLU A 64 -6.59 11.62 5.46
C GLU A 64 -5.52 12.26 4.56
N SER A 65 -4.30 12.40 5.08
CA SER A 65 -3.19 13.03 4.37
C SER A 65 -2.72 12.21 3.16
N THR A 66 -2.66 10.88 3.29
CA THR A 66 -2.30 10.00 2.16
C THR A 66 -3.36 10.01 1.06
N ASN A 67 -4.66 10.06 1.38
CA ASN A 67 -5.71 10.23 0.37
C ASN A 67 -5.53 11.53 -0.43
N GLY A 68 -5.18 12.63 0.25
CA GLY A 68 -4.86 13.91 -0.40
C GLY A 68 -3.67 13.79 -1.35
N PHE A 69 -2.61 13.10 -0.91
CA PHE A 69 -1.44 12.84 -1.75
C PHE A 69 -1.78 11.97 -2.97
N TRP A 70 -2.54 10.89 -2.81
CA TRP A 70 -2.94 10.03 -3.94
C TRP A 70 -3.81 10.78 -4.94
N ALA A 71 -4.78 11.57 -4.47
CA ALA A 71 -5.59 12.41 -5.35
C ALA A 71 -4.73 13.41 -6.14
N PHE A 72 -3.76 14.04 -5.48
CA PHE A 72 -2.81 14.96 -6.12
C PHE A 72 -1.92 14.24 -7.15
N ALA A 73 -1.27 13.14 -6.78
CA ALA A 73 -0.35 12.41 -7.65
C ALA A 73 -1.05 11.86 -8.91
N LEU A 74 -2.25 11.29 -8.75
CA LEU A 74 -3.07 10.80 -9.86
C LEU A 74 -3.54 11.94 -10.77
N SER A 75 -3.96 13.08 -10.21
CA SER A 75 -4.36 14.26 -10.99
C SER A 75 -3.21 14.84 -11.79
N ALA A 76 -2.01 14.93 -11.21
CA ALA A 76 -0.80 15.39 -11.89
C ALA A 76 -0.43 14.44 -13.05
N GLY A 77 -0.56 13.12 -12.84
CA GLY A 77 -0.39 12.12 -13.88
C GLY A 77 -1.36 12.29 -15.05
N LEU A 78 -2.66 12.51 -14.77
CA LEU A 78 -3.68 12.78 -15.79
C LEU A 78 -3.39 14.03 -16.62
N GLN A 79 -2.72 15.02 -16.03
CA GLN A 79 -2.30 16.24 -16.73
C GLN A 79 -1.02 16.02 -17.57
N GLY A 80 -0.42 14.83 -17.53
CA GLY A 80 0.84 14.51 -18.20
C GLY A 80 2.09 15.04 -17.48
N GLU A 81 1.95 15.53 -16.27
CA GLU A 81 3.00 16.12 -15.44
C GLU A 81 3.11 15.37 -14.09
N PRO A 82 3.54 14.10 -14.08
CA PRO A 82 3.61 13.33 -12.85
C PRO A 82 4.54 14.00 -11.83
N SER A 83 4.06 14.12 -10.59
CA SER A 83 4.76 14.80 -9.50
C SER A 83 6.06 14.10 -9.09
N ARG A 84 6.90 14.80 -8.30
CA ARG A 84 8.16 14.28 -7.72
C ARG A 84 8.29 14.72 -6.26
N PHE A 85 7.18 14.66 -5.54
CA PHE A 85 7.10 15.12 -4.15
C PHE A 85 7.88 14.20 -3.19
N LEU A 86 7.92 12.89 -3.47
CA LEU A 86 8.51 11.90 -2.58
C LEU A 86 10.05 11.93 -2.51
N THR A 87 10.73 12.74 -3.32
CA THR A 87 12.19 12.94 -3.18
C THR A 87 12.59 13.51 -1.82
N MET A 88 11.69 14.25 -1.16
CA MET A 88 11.93 14.86 0.15
C MET A 88 11.14 14.15 1.27
N PHE A 89 10.53 13.02 0.97
CA PHE A 89 9.69 12.30 1.91
C PHE A 89 10.52 11.33 2.74
N ASP A 90 10.48 11.51 4.06
CA ASP A 90 10.98 10.52 5.01
C ASP A 90 9.82 9.65 5.47
N PRO A 91 9.88 8.31 5.26
CA PRO A 91 8.74 7.42 5.54
C PRO A 91 8.35 7.32 7.02
N VAL A 92 9.23 7.73 7.93
CA VAL A 92 8.97 7.74 9.37
C VAL A 92 8.67 9.17 9.85
N ALA A 93 9.56 10.12 9.56
CA ALA A 93 9.45 11.47 10.11
C ALA A 93 8.32 12.29 9.48
N THR A 94 8.07 12.16 8.16
CA THR A 94 7.04 12.98 7.50
C THR A 94 5.63 12.66 7.98
N PRO A 95 5.18 11.38 8.05
CA PRO A 95 3.87 11.05 8.62
C PRO A 95 3.73 11.49 10.09
N ALA A 96 4.77 11.32 10.90
CA ALA A 96 4.76 11.76 12.29
C ALA A 96 4.57 13.28 12.43
N GLN A 97 5.20 14.08 11.57
CA GLN A 97 5.03 15.53 11.53
C GLN A 97 3.60 15.93 11.12
N MET A 98 3.00 15.23 10.14
CA MET A 98 1.62 15.47 9.71
C MET A 98 0.63 15.18 10.84
N VAL A 99 0.81 14.07 11.56
CA VAL A 99 0.00 13.70 12.72
C VAL A 99 0.13 14.74 13.83
N ALA A 100 1.35 15.16 14.15
CA ALA A 100 1.62 16.20 15.14
C ALA A 100 0.98 17.55 14.76
N GLY A 101 0.99 17.91 13.49
CA GLY A 101 0.35 19.12 12.95
C GLY A 101 -1.17 19.15 13.09
N ALA A 102 -1.81 17.99 13.27
CA ALA A 102 -3.24 17.83 13.45
C ALA A 102 -3.65 17.53 14.91
N ALA A 103 -2.75 17.76 15.89
CA ALA A 103 -2.97 17.38 17.29
C ALA A 103 -4.24 17.99 17.90
N GLU A 104 -4.66 19.17 17.47
CA GLU A 104 -5.85 19.88 17.98
C GLU A 104 -7.18 19.39 17.37
N LYS A 105 -7.14 18.59 16.31
CA LYS A 105 -8.39 18.07 15.69
C LYS A 105 -9.02 17.00 16.59
N SER A 106 -10.31 17.12 16.86
CA SER A 106 -11.09 16.07 17.53
C SER A 106 -11.34 14.87 16.61
N GLY A 107 -11.73 13.72 17.16
CA GLY A 107 -12.10 12.53 16.38
C GLY A 107 -13.16 12.80 15.31
N PRO A 108 -14.30 13.45 15.64
CA PRO A 108 -15.31 13.84 14.64
C PRO A 108 -14.79 14.75 13.53
N GLU A 109 -13.89 15.70 13.82
CA GLU A 109 -13.26 16.55 12.80
C GLU A 109 -12.36 15.74 11.88
N VAL A 110 -11.58 14.80 12.42
CA VAL A 110 -10.77 13.86 11.63
C VAL A 110 -11.67 12.98 10.74
N ALA A 111 -12.78 12.44 11.27
CA ALA A 111 -13.74 11.66 10.49
C ALA A 111 -14.34 12.45 9.32
N ALA A 112 -14.72 13.72 9.57
CA ALA A 112 -15.24 14.59 8.53
C ALA A 112 -14.21 14.92 7.44
N SER A 113 -12.97 15.22 7.85
CA SER A 113 -11.86 15.47 6.94
C SER A 113 -11.51 14.21 6.11
N PHE A 114 -11.45 13.04 6.74
CA PHE A 114 -11.24 11.78 6.05
C PHE A 114 -12.33 11.52 5.01
N THR A 115 -13.60 11.68 5.36
CA THR A 115 -14.73 11.51 4.43
C THR A 115 -14.60 12.45 3.22
N ALA A 116 -14.24 13.72 3.44
CA ALA A 116 -14.01 14.66 2.37
C ALA A 116 -12.84 14.25 1.46
N SER A 117 -11.75 13.73 2.04
CA SER A 117 -10.58 13.23 1.28
C SER A 117 -10.92 11.99 0.44
N VAL A 118 -11.81 11.11 0.93
CA VAL A 118 -12.32 9.95 0.17
C VAL A 118 -13.10 10.42 -1.06
N GLU A 119 -13.98 11.42 -0.93
CA GLU A 119 -14.75 11.92 -2.07
C GLU A 119 -13.88 12.70 -3.08
N ALA A 120 -12.83 13.39 -2.62
CA ALA A 120 -11.83 13.97 -3.51
C ALA A 120 -11.10 12.90 -4.34
N LEU A 121 -10.64 11.83 -3.70
CA LEU A 121 -10.01 10.70 -4.37
C LEU A 121 -10.99 10.00 -5.34
N ALA A 122 -12.27 9.85 -4.96
CA ALA A 122 -13.31 9.29 -5.81
C ALA A 122 -13.51 10.12 -7.09
N GLY A 123 -13.47 11.44 -7.00
CA GLY A 123 -13.53 12.33 -8.17
C GLY A 123 -12.37 12.12 -9.14
N VAL A 124 -11.17 11.90 -8.61
CA VAL A 124 -9.98 11.60 -9.45
C VAL A 124 -10.07 10.22 -10.09
N ILE A 125 -10.49 9.19 -9.35
CA ILE A 125 -10.72 7.84 -9.89
C ILE A 125 -11.76 7.88 -11.01
N ALA A 126 -12.86 8.61 -10.84
CA ALA A 126 -13.84 8.80 -11.90
C ALA A 126 -13.25 9.51 -13.14
N SER A 127 -12.27 10.41 -12.95
CA SER A 127 -11.56 11.06 -14.07
C SER A 127 -10.62 10.09 -14.78
N LEU A 128 -10.00 9.14 -14.07
CA LEU A 128 -9.22 8.06 -14.67
C LEU A 128 -10.10 7.17 -15.56
N ASP A 129 -11.30 6.80 -15.07
CA ASP A 129 -12.27 6.00 -15.82
C ASP A 129 -12.77 6.72 -17.09
N ALA A 130 -12.93 8.04 -17.02
CA ALA A 130 -13.44 8.85 -18.12
C ALA A 130 -12.37 9.20 -19.18
N THR A 131 -11.08 8.98 -18.88
CA THR A 131 -9.97 9.35 -19.75
C THR A 131 -9.42 8.11 -20.46
N ASP A 132 -9.31 8.16 -21.80
CA ASP A 132 -8.66 7.09 -22.56
C ASP A 132 -7.20 6.93 -22.12
N GLY A 133 -6.82 5.71 -21.74
CA GLY A 133 -5.51 5.43 -21.17
C GLY A 133 -5.27 6.02 -19.75
N GLY A 134 -6.29 6.58 -19.10
CA GLY A 134 -6.15 7.22 -17.78
C GLY A 134 -5.49 6.32 -16.74
N TRP A 135 -5.87 5.06 -16.68
CA TRP A 135 -5.29 4.09 -15.73
C TRP A 135 -3.85 3.67 -16.02
N THR A 136 -3.36 3.91 -17.23
CA THR A 136 -1.98 3.63 -17.65
C THR A 136 -1.09 4.86 -17.64
N THR A 137 -1.64 6.05 -17.38
CA THR A 137 -0.83 7.27 -17.21
C THR A 137 0.16 7.10 -16.06
N LEU A 138 1.32 7.77 -16.15
CA LEU A 138 2.31 7.73 -15.08
C LEU A 138 1.91 8.68 -13.95
N ALA A 139 2.01 8.20 -12.73
CA ALA A 139 1.81 8.97 -11.51
C ALA A 139 2.84 8.56 -10.44
N GLU A 140 2.95 9.33 -9.37
CA GLU A 140 3.96 9.13 -8.34
C GLU A 140 3.49 8.17 -7.25
N ALA A 141 4.36 7.21 -6.90
CA ALA A 141 4.26 6.34 -5.75
C ALA A 141 5.64 6.17 -5.08
N PRO A 142 5.76 5.56 -3.90
CA PRO A 142 7.05 5.38 -3.23
C PRO A 142 8.16 4.74 -4.08
N PRO A 143 7.90 3.78 -4.98
CA PRO A 143 8.93 3.31 -5.88
C PRO A 143 9.35 4.30 -6.98
N GLY A 144 8.53 5.34 -7.25
CA GLY A 144 8.75 6.31 -8.31
C GLY A 144 7.56 6.48 -9.24
N HIS A 145 7.79 6.80 -10.53
CA HIS A 145 6.72 6.88 -11.51
C HIS A 145 6.28 5.47 -11.93
N VAL A 146 5.03 5.16 -11.66
CA VAL A 146 4.34 3.92 -12.03
C VAL A 146 2.99 4.25 -12.66
N THR A 147 2.26 3.28 -13.18
CA THR A 147 0.91 3.53 -13.71
C THR A 147 -0.05 4.01 -12.61
N ALA A 148 -1.07 4.78 -12.96
CA ALA A 148 -2.15 5.19 -12.06
C ALA A 148 -2.81 3.98 -11.39
N GLY A 149 -2.95 2.86 -12.10
CA GLY A 149 -3.38 1.59 -11.53
C GLY A 149 -2.47 1.11 -10.39
N ALA A 150 -1.15 1.15 -10.57
CA ALA A 150 -0.20 0.74 -9.52
C ALA A 150 -0.19 1.73 -8.33
N VAL A 151 -0.35 3.04 -8.57
CA VAL A 151 -0.54 4.03 -7.49
C VAL A 151 -1.81 3.72 -6.69
N THR A 152 -2.89 3.37 -7.37
CA THR A 152 -4.17 3.04 -6.71
C THR A 152 -4.08 1.72 -5.93
N HIS A 153 -3.28 0.74 -6.40
CA HIS A 153 -2.95 -0.45 -5.60
C HIS A 153 -2.20 -0.09 -4.31
N HIS A 154 -1.23 0.84 -4.38
CA HIS A 154 -0.55 1.34 -3.18
C HIS A 154 -1.55 1.99 -2.22
N ALA A 155 -2.38 2.87 -2.75
CA ALA A 155 -3.41 3.53 -1.96
C ALA A 155 -4.34 2.52 -1.26
N LEU A 156 -4.82 1.49 -1.96
CA LEU A 156 -5.65 0.44 -1.38
C LEU A 156 -4.90 -0.34 -0.30
N TRP A 157 -3.67 -0.79 -0.58
CA TRP A 157 -2.86 -1.56 0.35
C TRP A 157 -2.58 -0.77 1.65
N ASP A 158 -2.13 0.48 1.55
CA ASP A 158 -1.87 1.35 2.70
C ASP A 158 -3.11 1.49 3.60
N SER A 159 -4.25 1.80 2.99
CA SER A 159 -5.51 1.92 3.72
C SER A 159 -6.04 0.59 4.28
N TRP A 160 -5.83 -0.53 3.60
CA TRP A 160 -6.21 -1.87 4.07
C TRP A 160 -5.40 -2.28 5.32
N VAL A 161 -4.09 -2.06 5.31
CA VAL A 161 -3.22 -2.31 6.45
C VAL A 161 -3.66 -1.48 7.66
N HIS A 162 -3.87 -0.20 7.45
CA HIS A 162 -4.26 0.71 8.51
C HIS A 162 -5.71 0.53 8.99
N GLU A 163 -6.64 0.05 8.16
CA GLU A 163 -7.95 -0.41 8.63
C GLU A 163 -7.79 -1.50 9.69
N ARG A 164 -6.89 -2.44 9.49
CA ARG A 164 -6.60 -3.50 10.48
C ARG A 164 -5.85 -2.96 11.70
N ASP A 165 -4.96 -2.00 11.50
CA ASP A 165 -4.22 -1.36 12.60
C ASP A 165 -5.15 -0.62 13.57
N ILE A 166 -6.31 -0.15 13.13
CA ILE A 166 -7.31 0.48 13.98
C ILE A 166 -8.40 -0.48 14.49
N LEU A 167 -8.87 -1.42 13.66
CA LEU A 167 -10.02 -2.26 14.01
C LEU A 167 -9.66 -3.37 15.00
N LEU A 168 -8.51 -4.02 14.83
CA LEU A 168 -8.11 -5.14 15.69
C LEU A 168 -7.96 -4.71 17.16
N PRO A 169 -7.31 -3.58 17.50
CA PRO A 169 -7.27 -3.08 18.89
C PRO A 169 -8.64 -2.68 19.44
N LEU A 170 -9.59 -2.29 18.60
CA LEU A 170 -10.96 -2.00 19.00
C LEU A 170 -11.81 -3.28 19.20
N GLY A 171 -11.25 -4.47 18.95
CA GLY A 171 -11.98 -5.73 19.01
C GLY A 171 -12.97 -5.93 17.87
N ILE A 172 -12.82 -5.20 16.77
CA ILE A 172 -13.67 -5.27 15.58
C ILE A 172 -12.97 -6.12 14.52
N ALA A 173 -13.65 -7.16 14.02
CA ALA A 173 -13.12 -7.98 12.93
C ALA A 173 -13.10 -7.17 11.62
N PRO A 174 -11.94 -6.98 10.98
CA PRO A 174 -11.87 -6.32 9.69
C PRO A 174 -12.55 -7.15 8.59
N ALA A 175 -13.10 -6.48 7.60
CA ALA A 175 -13.63 -7.16 6.42
C ALA A 175 -12.52 -7.87 5.62
N VAL A 176 -12.87 -9.01 5.02
CA VAL A 176 -11.99 -9.78 4.12
C VAL A 176 -12.69 -9.89 2.77
N GLU A 177 -12.58 -8.83 1.96
CA GLU A 177 -13.11 -8.79 0.61
C GLU A 177 -12.08 -9.39 -0.35
N ALA A 178 -12.48 -10.38 -1.15
CA ALA A 178 -11.55 -11.18 -1.95
C ALA A 178 -10.72 -10.35 -2.95
N ASP A 179 -11.35 -9.39 -3.61
CA ASP A 179 -10.69 -8.51 -4.59
C ASP A 179 -9.75 -7.50 -3.92
N GLU A 180 -10.11 -6.98 -2.72
CA GLU A 180 -9.23 -6.11 -1.93
C GLU A 180 -7.98 -6.85 -1.48
N VAL A 181 -8.14 -8.03 -0.89
CA VAL A 181 -7.02 -8.86 -0.42
C VAL A 181 -6.12 -9.27 -1.59
N ALA A 182 -6.69 -9.73 -2.71
CA ALA A 182 -5.91 -10.11 -3.89
C ALA A 182 -5.10 -8.95 -4.46
N ALA A 183 -5.69 -7.76 -4.58
CA ALA A 183 -5.01 -6.56 -5.07
C ALA A 183 -3.89 -6.12 -4.11
N CYS A 184 -4.16 -6.08 -2.81
CA CYS A 184 -3.18 -5.71 -1.78
C CYS A 184 -2.02 -6.70 -1.71
N LEU A 185 -2.29 -8.01 -1.74
CA LEU A 185 -1.25 -9.05 -1.64
C LEU A 185 -0.29 -8.99 -2.83
N ARG A 186 -0.80 -8.85 -4.06
CA ARG A 186 0.02 -8.69 -5.27
C ARG A 186 0.92 -7.46 -5.19
N TYR A 187 0.38 -6.35 -4.70
CA TYR A 187 1.14 -5.10 -4.57
C TYR A 187 2.18 -5.17 -3.45
N ALA A 188 1.80 -5.61 -2.24
CA ALA A 188 2.68 -5.70 -1.08
C ALA A 188 3.90 -6.61 -1.36
N ALA A 189 3.68 -7.75 -2.01
CA ALA A 189 4.73 -8.69 -2.38
C ALA A 189 5.79 -8.06 -3.32
N ALA A 190 5.42 -7.09 -4.15
CA ALA A 190 6.32 -6.42 -5.08
C ALA A 190 6.95 -5.13 -4.51
N LEU A 191 6.31 -4.51 -3.52
CA LEU A 191 6.73 -3.21 -2.99
C LEU A 191 8.12 -3.28 -2.33
N GLY A 192 8.33 -4.24 -1.43
CA GLY A 192 9.62 -4.41 -0.75
C GLY A 192 10.79 -4.59 -1.73
N PRO A 193 10.72 -5.55 -2.67
CA PRO A 193 11.72 -5.68 -3.73
C PRO A 193 11.95 -4.41 -4.56
N ALA A 194 10.89 -3.65 -4.89
CA ALA A 194 11.01 -2.41 -5.65
C ALA A 194 11.75 -1.32 -4.86
N LEU A 195 11.46 -1.19 -3.56
CA LEU A 195 12.16 -0.26 -2.67
C LEU A 195 13.62 -0.65 -2.47
N ALA A 196 13.93 -1.93 -2.24
CA ALA A 196 15.29 -2.43 -2.14
C ALA A 196 16.09 -2.19 -3.42
N ARG A 197 15.48 -2.38 -4.59
CA ARG A 197 16.08 -2.07 -5.90
C ARG A 197 16.44 -0.58 -6.00
N ASN A 198 15.53 0.30 -5.62
CA ASN A 198 15.76 1.75 -5.62
C ASN A 198 16.86 2.17 -4.64
N ALA A 199 16.99 1.47 -3.52
CA ALA A 199 18.07 1.66 -2.54
C ALA A 199 19.42 1.09 -3.00
N GLY A 200 19.52 0.55 -4.22
CA GLY A 200 20.78 0.10 -4.82
C GLY A 200 21.00 -1.43 -4.81
N SER A 201 20.02 -2.24 -4.39
CA SER A 201 20.15 -3.69 -4.53
C SER A 201 20.30 -4.10 -6.00
N THR A 202 21.30 -4.91 -6.31
CA THR A 202 21.55 -5.46 -7.65
C THR A 202 21.08 -6.92 -7.79
N ARG A 203 20.54 -7.51 -6.73
CA ARG A 203 20.09 -8.91 -6.72
C ARG A 203 18.87 -9.07 -7.64
N THR A 204 18.83 -10.20 -8.34
CA THR A 204 17.73 -10.60 -9.22
C THR A 204 17.22 -11.97 -8.79
N GLY A 205 15.96 -12.26 -9.08
CA GLY A 205 15.34 -13.54 -8.75
C GLY A 205 13.84 -13.50 -8.95
N ALA A 206 13.17 -14.58 -8.60
CA ALA A 206 11.73 -14.67 -8.69
C ALA A 206 11.16 -15.48 -7.51
N PHE A 207 9.95 -15.12 -7.08
CA PHE A 207 9.19 -15.95 -6.18
C PHE A 207 7.71 -16.00 -6.59
N THR A 208 7.06 -17.10 -6.22
CA THR A 208 5.62 -17.27 -6.45
C THR A 208 4.85 -17.24 -5.16
N VAL A 209 3.62 -16.80 -5.25
CA VAL A 209 2.65 -16.85 -4.17
C VAL A 209 1.45 -17.66 -4.65
N SER A 210 1.08 -18.69 -3.86
CA SER A 210 -0.16 -19.45 -4.00
C SER A 210 -0.90 -19.35 -2.68
N ALA A 211 -1.87 -18.43 -2.61
CA ALA A 211 -2.60 -18.13 -1.39
C ALA A 211 -4.03 -18.66 -1.46
N THR A 212 -4.61 -18.92 -0.28
CA THR A 212 -6.02 -19.32 -0.08
C THR A 212 -6.73 -18.32 0.82
N GLY A 213 -8.04 -18.19 0.73
CA GLY A 213 -8.84 -17.30 1.54
C GLY A 213 -8.65 -15.79 1.33
N PRO A 214 -8.68 -15.24 0.10
CA PRO A 214 -9.10 -15.80 -1.20
C PRO A 214 -7.98 -16.54 -1.96
N ASP A 215 -8.40 -17.35 -2.95
CA ASP A 215 -7.45 -18.02 -3.85
C ASP A 215 -6.78 -16.98 -4.77
N VAL A 216 -5.46 -16.84 -4.66
CA VAL A 216 -4.65 -15.89 -5.44
C VAL A 216 -3.34 -16.55 -5.83
N GLU A 217 -3.02 -16.54 -7.12
CA GLU A 217 -1.76 -17.05 -7.64
C GLU A 217 -1.06 -16.01 -8.52
N PHE A 218 0.22 -15.77 -8.25
CA PHE A 218 1.04 -14.85 -9.05
C PHE A 218 2.53 -15.12 -8.85
N THR A 219 3.33 -14.53 -9.74
CA THR A 219 4.80 -14.55 -9.65
C THR A 219 5.34 -13.12 -9.58
N VAL A 220 6.24 -12.87 -8.65
CA VAL A 220 7.04 -11.63 -8.59
C VAL A 220 8.41 -11.90 -9.17
N ARG A 221 8.76 -11.18 -10.25
CA ARG A 221 10.10 -11.22 -10.86
C ARG A 221 10.87 -9.95 -10.54
N ILE A 222 12.02 -10.10 -9.92
CA ILE A 222 12.92 -9.01 -9.52
C ILE A 222 14.03 -8.95 -10.56
N GLY A 223 13.83 -8.11 -11.57
CA GLY A 223 14.79 -7.91 -12.66
C GLY A 223 15.86 -6.87 -12.32
N SER A 224 16.80 -6.62 -13.26
CA SER A 224 17.84 -5.60 -13.12
C SER A 224 17.29 -4.18 -13.09
N GLU A 225 16.19 -3.94 -13.81
CA GLU A 225 15.63 -2.59 -13.98
C GLU A 225 14.33 -2.39 -13.22
N ARG A 226 13.51 -3.43 -13.08
CA ARG A 226 12.18 -3.33 -12.49
C ARG A 226 11.76 -4.60 -11.76
N VAL A 227 10.75 -4.45 -10.93
CA VAL A 227 9.99 -5.56 -10.35
C VAL A 227 8.69 -5.72 -11.14
N HIS A 228 8.34 -6.95 -11.47
CA HIS A 228 7.15 -7.27 -12.24
C HIS A 228 6.29 -8.32 -11.55
N VAL A 229 4.99 -8.06 -11.45
CA VAL A 229 4.00 -9.01 -10.94
C VAL A 229 3.26 -9.62 -12.13
N GLY A 230 3.59 -10.86 -12.45
CA GLY A 230 2.94 -11.63 -13.49
C GLY A 230 1.82 -12.53 -12.95
N ALA A 231 0.88 -12.90 -13.82
CA ALA A 231 -0.18 -13.85 -13.46
C ALA A 231 0.37 -15.28 -13.37
N GLY A 232 -0.24 -16.08 -12.47
CA GLY A 232 0.07 -17.52 -12.32
C GLY A 232 1.40 -17.82 -11.64
N VAL A 233 1.65 -19.13 -11.48
CA VAL A 233 2.82 -19.68 -10.78
C VAL A 233 3.89 -20.04 -11.80
N ASP A 234 5.10 -19.57 -11.58
CA ASP A 234 6.30 -20.00 -12.31
C ASP A 234 6.96 -21.15 -11.56
N ALA A 235 6.98 -22.33 -12.14
CA ALA A 235 7.55 -23.52 -11.50
C ALA A 235 9.08 -23.43 -11.29
N ASP A 236 9.75 -22.56 -12.06
CA ASP A 236 11.20 -22.36 -12.00
C ASP A 236 11.59 -21.18 -11.08
N ALA A 237 10.65 -20.59 -10.33
CA ALA A 237 10.95 -19.52 -9.39
C ALA A 237 11.85 -20.01 -8.23
N ASP A 238 12.71 -19.12 -7.72
CA ASP A 238 13.66 -19.41 -6.66
C ASP A 238 13.00 -19.76 -5.31
N LEU A 239 11.77 -19.24 -5.09
CA LEU A 239 11.01 -19.43 -3.84
C LEU A 239 9.51 -19.60 -4.15
N HIS A 240 8.86 -20.49 -3.41
CA HIS A 240 7.42 -20.71 -3.50
C HIS A 240 6.77 -20.49 -2.14
N LEU A 241 5.98 -19.43 -2.00
CA LEU A 241 5.23 -19.11 -0.78
C LEU A 241 3.80 -19.64 -0.89
N ARG A 242 3.35 -20.41 0.12
CA ARG A 242 1.98 -20.92 0.19
C ARG A 242 1.40 -20.67 1.57
N GLY A 243 0.16 -20.19 1.63
CA GLY A 243 -0.49 -19.90 2.92
C GLY A 243 -1.83 -19.20 2.78
N ASP A 244 -2.36 -18.77 3.91
CA ASP A 244 -3.52 -17.89 3.94
C ASP A 244 -3.19 -16.52 3.36
N ALA A 245 -4.08 -15.96 2.53
CA ALA A 245 -3.83 -14.70 1.82
C ALA A 245 -3.69 -13.51 2.77
N VAL A 246 -4.47 -13.48 3.84
CA VAL A 246 -4.42 -12.39 4.83
C VAL A 246 -3.14 -12.51 5.67
N GLU A 247 -2.74 -13.71 6.08
CA GLU A 247 -1.51 -13.92 6.84
C GLU A 247 -0.27 -13.53 6.01
N LEU A 248 -0.22 -13.93 4.74
CA LEU A 248 0.86 -13.53 3.83
C LEU A 248 0.87 -12.01 3.60
N LEU A 249 -0.31 -11.38 3.44
CA LEU A 249 -0.40 -9.94 3.27
C LEU A 249 0.07 -9.17 4.51
N GLU A 250 -0.31 -9.60 5.72
CA GLU A 250 0.18 -9.04 6.98
C GLU A 250 1.72 -9.17 7.08
N ALA A 251 2.28 -10.31 6.66
CA ALA A 251 3.73 -10.53 6.67
C ALA A 251 4.46 -9.62 5.67
N PHE A 252 4.00 -9.53 4.42
CA PHE A 252 4.55 -8.59 3.43
C PHE A 252 4.39 -7.12 3.85
N SER A 253 3.43 -6.81 4.72
CA SER A 253 3.18 -5.48 5.27
C SER A 253 3.92 -5.19 6.57
N VAL A 254 4.83 -6.08 7.01
CA VAL A 254 5.60 -5.95 8.26
C VAL A 254 4.67 -5.81 9.49
N ARG A 255 3.59 -6.60 9.51
CA ARG A 255 2.62 -6.65 10.62
C ARG A 255 2.61 -7.99 11.36
N ALA A 256 3.15 -9.03 10.73
CA ALA A 256 3.29 -10.37 11.29
C ALA A 256 4.53 -11.06 10.71
N PRO A 257 5.11 -12.07 11.38
CA PRO A 257 6.11 -12.92 10.77
C PRO A 257 5.51 -13.70 9.59
N PHE A 258 6.35 -14.17 8.67
CA PHE A 258 5.86 -15.01 7.59
C PHE A 258 5.31 -16.33 8.15
N PRO A 259 4.12 -16.78 7.68
CA PRO A 259 3.50 -18.02 8.17
C PRO A 259 4.22 -19.28 7.65
N VAL A 260 5.26 -19.10 6.84
CA VAL A 260 6.08 -20.15 6.24
C VAL A 260 7.55 -19.82 6.39
N GLU A 261 8.40 -20.84 6.47
CA GLU A 261 9.84 -20.64 6.51
C GLU A 261 10.36 -20.04 5.20
N VAL A 262 11.04 -18.90 5.30
CA VAL A 262 11.74 -18.26 4.19
C VAL A 262 13.23 -18.57 4.34
N PRO A 263 13.82 -19.39 3.43
CA PRO A 263 15.25 -19.72 3.52
C PRO A 263 16.11 -18.44 3.50
N ALA A 264 17.14 -18.38 4.34
CA ALA A 264 18.00 -17.20 4.48
C ALA A 264 18.60 -16.70 3.14
N ALA A 265 18.83 -17.61 2.19
CA ALA A 265 19.29 -17.27 0.84
C ALA A 265 18.29 -16.37 0.07
N HIS A 266 16.99 -16.46 0.38
CA HIS A 266 15.89 -15.75 -0.29
C HIS A 266 15.26 -14.66 0.57
N ALA A 267 15.59 -14.53 1.85
CA ALA A 267 15.05 -13.55 2.78
C ALA A 267 15.15 -12.11 2.26
N TRP A 268 16.17 -11.77 1.48
CA TRP A 268 16.34 -10.47 0.86
C TRP A 268 15.17 -10.05 -0.06
N MET A 269 14.41 -11.01 -0.59
CA MET A 269 13.23 -10.73 -1.41
C MET A 269 12.08 -10.16 -0.57
N MET A 270 12.09 -10.40 0.75
CA MET A 270 11.02 -10.05 1.68
C MET A 270 11.30 -8.78 2.50
N HIS A 271 12.58 -8.42 2.72
CA HIS A 271 12.97 -7.46 3.74
C HIS A 271 12.92 -5.99 3.31
N GLY A 272 12.79 -5.68 2.00
CA GLY A 272 12.93 -4.31 1.52
C GLY A 272 11.96 -3.30 2.13
N LEU A 273 10.75 -3.71 2.51
CA LEU A 273 9.80 -2.83 3.20
C LEU A 273 10.23 -2.59 4.65
N ALA A 274 10.64 -3.62 5.38
CA ALA A 274 11.14 -3.48 6.76
C ALA A 274 12.37 -2.57 6.80
N GLU A 275 13.32 -2.75 5.88
CA GLU A 275 14.50 -1.90 5.75
C GLU A 275 14.15 -0.43 5.48
N THR A 276 13.10 -0.17 4.71
CA THR A 276 12.62 1.19 4.41
C THR A 276 12.12 1.91 5.66
N PHE A 277 11.46 1.20 6.56
CA PHE A 277 10.94 1.75 7.82
C PHE A 277 11.90 1.59 9.01
N ASP A 278 13.13 1.14 8.79
CA ASP A 278 14.08 0.79 9.86
C ASP A 278 13.49 -0.19 10.90
N ALA A 279 12.53 -1.00 10.44
CA ALA A 279 11.88 -2.03 11.26
C ALA A 279 12.75 -3.30 11.30
N PRO A 280 12.79 -4.01 12.44
CA PRO A 280 13.46 -5.31 12.46
C PRO A 280 12.75 -6.27 11.50
N PRO A 281 13.50 -7.15 10.80
CA PRO A 281 12.89 -8.24 10.05
C PRO A 281 12.02 -9.08 11.00
N LEU A 282 10.84 -9.44 10.56
CA LEU A 282 9.96 -10.35 11.28
C LEU A 282 10.36 -11.79 10.87
N ASP A 283 11.27 -12.39 11.63
CA ASP A 283 11.73 -13.78 11.45
C ASP A 283 10.67 -14.81 11.87
#